data_29136eb7c82a7ca06988746c90475dd2
#
_entry.id   29136eb7c82a7ca06988746c90475dd2
#
_cell.length_a   1.000
_cell.length_b   1.000
_cell.length_c   1.000
_cell.angle_alpha   90.00
_cell.angle_beta   90.00
_cell.angle_gamma   90.00
#
_symmetry.space_group_name_H-M   'P 1'
#
loop_
_entity.id
_entity.type
_entity.pdbx_description
1 polymer ?
#
loop_
_entity_poly.entity_id
_entity_poly.type
_entity_poly.pdbx_seq_one_letter_code
_entity_poly.pdbx_strand_id
1 'polypeptide(L)'
;VVAIVIEALIRLSKKSLKHPALYAFAGGSFVLGQFLGVSFPVIVLLAGVAGVILGKLRPDIFCQKKPGTNECMLEEPESFTNLPPLTHLFKVVAIFVVIWMAVILPVFAWRGMGDILSQISIFFSKAPFVTFGGAYAVLAYIIEHAVNLGWLTEKEMLLGLGLAETTPGPLIMVTQFVGFITAWNQPGNLTPLTAGIAGGLLTTFTTFLPSFMFIFAGAPYIEAITSNKKLNAALTGISGAVVGVVLKIGVFFAVNIFFPATGFDAFAVVIALLSLVALVRFKISMHALVGLSGLAGLLWQLI
;
A
#
# COMPACT_ATOMS: atom_id res chain seq x y z
N VAL A 1 12.75 -1.99 10.76
CA VAL A 1 11.47 -2.22 10.06
C VAL A 1 10.29 -2.07 11.02
N VAL A 2 10.15 -2.87 12.10
CA VAL A 2 8.99 -2.82 13.03
C VAL A 2 8.72 -1.42 13.56
N ALA A 3 9.75 -0.70 14.04
CA ALA A 3 9.62 0.67 14.54
C ALA A 3 9.05 1.64 13.50
N ILE A 4 9.47 1.48 12.25
CA ILE A 4 9.01 2.33 11.14
C ILE A 4 7.54 2.05 10.83
N VAL A 5 7.13 0.77 10.79
CA VAL A 5 5.72 0.40 10.56
C VAL A 5 4.82 0.88 11.70
N ILE A 6 5.29 0.82 12.96
CA ILE A 6 4.54 1.36 14.11
C ILE A 6 4.43 2.88 14.02
N GLU A 7 5.49 3.59 13.65
CA GLU A 7 5.46 5.06 13.44
C GLU A 7 4.46 5.43 12.34
N ALA A 8 4.51 4.71 11.22
CA ALA A 8 3.56 4.89 10.13
C ALA A 8 2.11 4.62 10.56
N LEU A 9 1.88 3.57 11.36
CA LEU A 9 0.57 3.26 11.95
C LEU A 9 0.07 4.41 12.84
N ILE A 10 0.92 4.96 13.70
CA ILE A 10 0.59 6.10 14.56
C ILE A 10 0.24 7.33 13.71
N ARG A 11 1.02 7.61 12.67
CA ARG A 11 0.78 8.76 11.76
C ARG A 11 -0.52 8.58 10.98
N LEU A 12 -0.74 7.37 10.44
CA LEU A 12 -1.93 7.05 9.67
C LEU A 12 -3.20 7.07 10.53
N SER A 13 -3.14 6.52 11.75
CA SER A 13 -4.27 6.51 12.69
C SER A 13 -4.67 7.93 13.09
N LYS A 14 -3.72 8.81 13.39
CA LYS A 14 -4.00 10.22 13.69
C LYS A 14 -4.65 10.97 12.53
N LYS A 15 -4.30 10.62 11.30
CA LYS A 15 -4.86 11.23 10.08
C LYS A 15 -6.25 10.68 9.75
N SER A 16 -6.45 9.36 9.87
CA SER A 16 -7.64 8.65 9.37
C SER A 16 -8.69 8.42 10.45
N LEU A 17 -8.31 8.19 11.72
CA LEU A 17 -9.24 7.84 12.80
C LEU A 17 -9.66 9.07 13.63
N LYS A 18 -10.29 10.03 12.98
CA LYS A 18 -10.72 11.29 13.62
C LYS A 18 -11.96 11.12 14.53
N HIS A 19 -12.72 10.06 14.38
CA HIS A 19 -13.91 9.77 15.16
C HIS A 19 -13.83 8.35 15.78
N PRO A 20 -14.34 8.14 17.03
CA PRO A 20 -14.32 6.83 17.69
C PRO A 20 -14.88 5.69 16.86
N ALA A 21 -15.94 5.93 16.08
CA ALA A 21 -16.53 4.92 15.21
C ALA A 21 -15.55 4.38 14.14
N LEU A 22 -14.55 5.15 13.72
CA LEU A 22 -13.56 4.72 12.73
C LEU A 22 -12.56 3.70 13.31
N TYR A 23 -12.40 3.66 14.63
CA TYR A 23 -11.63 2.58 15.28
C TYR A 23 -12.30 1.22 15.12
N ALA A 24 -13.65 1.18 14.97
CA ALA A 24 -14.34 -0.07 14.66
C ALA A 24 -14.00 -0.59 13.25
N PHE A 25 -13.77 0.31 12.28
CA PHE A 25 -13.28 -0.08 10.95
C PHE A 25 -11.86 -0.64 11.03
N ALA A 26 -10.98 0.01 11.80
CA ALA A 26 -9.61 -0.47 11.98
C ALA A 26 -9.57 -1.81 12.72
N GLY A 27 -10.29 -1.95 13.84
CA GLY A 27 -10.38 -3.20 14.59
C GLY A 27 -11.05 -4.32 13.79
N GLY A 28 -12.14 -4.02 13.11
CA GLY A 28 -12.85 -4.98 12.26
C GLY A 28 -11.99 -5.48 11.10
N SER A 29 -11.29 -4.58 10.39
CA SER A 29 -10.40 -4.97 9.29
C SER A 29 -9.19 -5.78 9.78
N PHE A 30 -8.64 -5.47 10.95
CA PHE A 30 -7.58 -6.25 11.58
C PHE A 30 -8.08 -7.67 11.89
N VAL A 31 -9.25 -7.81 12.54
CA VAL A 31 -9.83 -9.11 12.89
C VAL A 31 -10.15 -9.92 11.64
N LEU A 32 -10.80 -9.31 10.64
CA LEU A 32 -11.12 -9.97 9.37
C LEU A 32 -9.86 -10.47 8.66
N GLY A 33 -8.81 -9.64 8.60
CA GLY A 33 -7.57 -9.99 7.92
C GLY A 33 -6.71 -10.98 8.71
N GLN A 34 -6.57 -10.82 10.04
CA GLN A 34 -5.67 -11.61 10.87
C GLN A 34 -6.25 -12.98 11.25
N PHE A 35 -7.52 -13.04 11.64
CA PHE A 35 -8.13 -14.24 12.18
C PHE A 35 -9.04 -14.98 11.19
N LEU A 36 -9.68 -14.27 10.28
CA LEU A 36 -10.60 -14.86 9.31
C LEU A 36 -9.97 -15.04 7.92
N GLY A 37 -8.72 -14.58 7.71
CA GLY A 37 -8.03 -14.73 6.44
C GLY A 37 -8.71 -14.03 5.26
N VAL A 38 -9.56 -13.02 5.53
CA VAL A 38 -10.25 -12.28 4.47
C VAL A 38 -9.24 -11.47 3.68
N SER A 39 -9.28 -11.61 2.35
CA SER A 39 -8.33 -10.93 1.46
C SER A 39 -8.50 -9.41 1.50
N PHE A 40 -7.39 -8.69 1.32
CA PHE A 40 -7.35 -7.23 1.36
C PHE A 40 -8.41 -6.54 0.46
N PRO A 41 -8.64 -6.96 -0.81
CA PRO A 41 -9.65 -6.36 -1.67
C PRO A 41 -11.07 -6.43 -1.08
N VAL A 42 -11.39 -7.57 -0.47
CA VAL A 42 -12.71 -7.79 0.15
C VAL A 42 -12.88 -6.88 1.37
N ILE A 43 -11.84 -6.75 2.22
CA ILE A 43 -11.85 -5.83 3.36
C ILE A 43 -12.12 -4.40 2.91
N VAL A 44 -11.46 -3.94 1.85
CA VAL A 44 -11.64 -2.59 1.30
C VAL A 44 -13.07 -2.38 0.78
N LEU A 45 -13.61 -3.35 0.03
CA LEU A 45 -14.99 -3.28 -0.47
C LEU A 45 -16.01 -3.25 0.69
N LEU A 46 -15.86 -4.13 1.67
CA LEU A 46 -16.72 -4.15 2.86
C LEU A 46 -16.66 -2.83 3.63
N ALA A 47 -15.46 -2.29 3.82
CA ALA A 47 -15.26 -1.01 4.50
C ALA A 47 -15.88 0.16 3.72
N GLY A 48 -15.76 0.16 2.39
CA GLY A 48 -16.39 1.16 1.54
C GLY A 48 -17.91 1.11 1.64
N VAL A 49 -18.51 -0.07 1.52
CA VAL A 49 -19.97 -0.27 1.67
C VAL A 49 -20.44 0.12 3.08
N ALA A 50 -19.75 -0.36 4.12
CA ALA A 50 -20.06 -0.01 5.50
C ALA A 50 -19.94 1.51 5.74
N GLY A 51 -18.93 2.16 5.15
CA GLY A 51 -18.76 3.60 5.18
C GLY A 51 -19.95 4.35 4.58
N VAL A 52 -20.44 3.92 3.42
CA VAL A 52 -21.65 4.51 2.79
C VAL A 52 -22.89 4.31 3.66
N ILE A 53 -23.08 3.12 4.21
CA ILE A 53 -24.25 2.80 5.06
C ILE A 53 -24.20 3.66 6.33
N LEU A 54 -23.05 3.67 7.02
CA LEU A 54 -22.89 4.44 8.24
C LEU A 54 -22.95 5.96 7.97
N GLY A 55 -22.47 6.42 6.83
CA GLY A 55 -22.59 7.82 6.40
C GLY A 55 -24.03 8.29 6.17
N LYS A 56 -24.95 7.36 5.80
CA LYS A 56 -26.39 7.64 5.73
C LYS A 56 -27.05 7.68 7.12
N LEU A 57 -26.63 6.78 8.03
CA LEU A 57 -27.21 6.65 9.37
C LEU A 57 -26.66 7.70 10.35
N ARG A 58 -25.39 8.07 10.23
CA ARG A 58 -24.67 8.98 11.10
C ARG A 58 -23.73 9.89 10.29
N PRO A 59 -24.31 10.92 9.61
CA PRO A 59 -23.51 11.82 8.76
C PRO A 59 -22.43 12.59 9.56
N ASP A 60 -22.64 12.82 10.85
CA ASP A 60 -21.70 13.53 11.73
C ASP A 60 -20.33 12.88 11.83
N ILE A 61 -20.24 11.54 11.67
CA ILE A 61 -19.00 10.78 11.74
C ILE A 61 -18.06 11.10 10.58
N PHE A 62 -18.64 11.40 9.41
CA PHE A 62 -17.94 11.58 8.15
C PHE A 62 -17.81 13.06 7.76
N CYS A 63 -18.31 13.95 8.62
CA CYS A 63 -18.23 15.39 8.44
C CYS A 63 -16.84 15.90 8.84
N GLN A 64 -16.14 16.56 7.91
CA GLN A 64 -14.95 17.35 8.24
C GLN A 64 -15.41 18.74 8.68
N LYS A 65 -15.23 19.09 9.97
CA LYS A 65 -15.52 20.41 10.50
C LYS A 65 -14.51 21.43 9.95
N LYS A 66 -14.98 22.61 9.53
CA LYS A 66 -14.11 23.76 9.26
C LYS A 66 -13.37 24.17 10.54
N PRO A 67 -12.08 24.53 10.49
CA PRO A 67 -11.39 25.08 11.63
C PRO A 67 -12.12 26.33 12.12
N GLY A 68 -12.63 26.30 13.36
CA GLY A 68 -13.30 27.46 14.00
C GLY A 68 -14.82 27.54 13.81
N THR A 69 -15.47 26.64 13.10
CA THR A 69 -16.93 26.57 12.98
C THR A 69 -17.45 25.16 13.23
N ASN A 70 -18.69 25.05 13.72
CA ASN A 70 -19.37 23.75 13.84
C ASN A 70 -20.02 23.32 12.51
N GLU A 71 -19.77 24.03 11.45
CA GLU A 71 -20.32 23.75 10.13
C GLU A 71 -19.52 22.66 9.41
N CYS A 72 -20.24 21.76 8.78
CA CYS A 72 -19.69 20.69 7.97
C CYS A 72 -19.09 21.26 6.69
N MET A 73 -17.85 20.93 6.36
CA MET A 73 -17.20 21.33 5.10
C MET A 73 -17.84 20.69 3.84
N LEU A 74 -19.08 20.29 3.93
CA LEU A 74 -19.83 19.91 2.76
C LEU A 74 -20.37 21.21 2.14
N GLU A 75 -19.53 21.86 1.34
CA GLU A 75 -20.02 22.87 0.41
C GLU A 75 -21.19 22.27 -0.33
N GLU A 76 -22.31 23.00 -0.37
CA GLU A 76 -23.37 22.67 -1.32
C GLU A 76 -22.68 22.57 -2.69
N PRO A 77 -23.00 21.57 -3.51
CA PRO A 77 -22.36 21.44 -4.79
C PRO A 77 -22.64 22.76 -5.54
N GLU A 78 -21.63 23.63 -5.58
CA GLU A 78 -21.61 24.67 -6.61
C GLU A 78 -21.89 23.93 -7.90
N SER A 79 -22.86 24.40 -8.63
CA SER A 79 -23.27 23.79 -9.89
C SER A 79 -22.02 23.66 -10.77
N PHE A 80 -21.42 22.46 -10.82
CA PHE A 80 -20.26 22.17 -11.67
C PHE A 80 -20.70 22.26 -13.13
N THR A 81 -20.83 23.49 -13.62
CA THR A 81 -21.34 23.83 -14.95
C THR A 81 -20.41 23.43 -16.07
N ASN A 82 -19.17 23.04 -15.76
CA ASN A 82 -18.12 22.75 -16.77
C ASN A 82 -17.38 21.42 -16.53
N LEU A 83 -18.08 20.35 -16.16
CA LEU A 83 -17.45 19.03 -16.17
C LEU A 83 -17.10 18.65 -17.61
N PRO A 84 -15.85 18.19 -17.87
CA PRO A 84 -15.49 17.75 -19.21
C PRO A 84 -16.39 16.59 -19.65
N PRO A 85 -16.65 16.48 -20.95
CA PRO A 85 -17.51 15.42 -21.47
C PRO A 85 -16.89 14.04 -21.19
N LEU A 86 -17.72 13.03 -21.00
CA LEU A 86 -17.29 11.63 -20.80
C LEU A 86 -16.36 11.13 -21.91
N THR A 87 -16.38 11.73 -23.07
CA THR A 87 -15.45 11.46 -24.18
C THR A 87 -13.99 11.70 -23.79
N HIS A 88 -13.70 12.66 -22.89
CA HIS A 88 -12.36 12.89 -22.35
C HIS A 88 -11.91 11.67 -21.53
N LEU A 89 -12.77 11.18 -20.63
CA LEU A 89 -12.49 9.99 -19.81
C LEU A 89 -12.15 8.79 -20.70
N PHE A 90 -13.01 8.51 -21.69
CA PHE A 90 -12.80 7.39 -22.62
C PHE A 90 -11.52 7.52 -23.43
N LYS A 91 -11.19 8.73 -23.92
CA LYS A 91 -9.93 8.97 -24.64
C LYS A 91 -8.71 8.69 -23.78
N VAL A 92 -8.69 9.21 -22.54
CA VAL A 92 -7.58 8.98 -21.60
C VAL A 92 -7.44 7.49 -21.31
N VAL A 93 -8.52 6.81 -20.92
CA VAL A 93 -8.49 5.37 -20.64
C VAL A 93 -8.01 4.58 -21.86
N ALA A 94 -8.51 4.89 -23.06
CA ALA A 94 -8.11 4.20 -24.28
C ALA A 94 -6.60 4.36 -24.55
N ILE A 95 -6.06 5.57 -24.40
CA ILE A 95 -4.61 5.83 -24.58
C ILE A 95 -3.79 4.97 -23.61
N PHE A 96 -4.16 4.96 -22.31
CA PHE A 96 -3.42 4.19 -21.31
C PHE A 96 -3.56 2.67 -21.52
N VAL A 97 -4.71 2.18 -21.96
CA VAL A 97 -4.92 0.76 -22.34
C VAL A 97 -4.07 0.39 -23.54
N VAL A 98 -3.97 1.25 -24.56
CA VAL A 98 -3.10 1.02 -25.74
C VAL A 98 -1.63 0.97 -25.32
N ILE A 99 -1.17 1.89 -24.47
CA ILE A 99 0.20 1.89 -23.93
C ILE A 99 0.45 0.60 -23.12
N TRP A 100 -0.50 0.19 -22.29
CA TRP A 100 -0.42 -1.05 -21.53
C TRP A 100 -0.30 -2.26 -22.45
N MET A 101 -1.17 -2.37 -23.45
CA MET A 101 -1.14 -3.46 -24.44
C MET A 101 0.16 -3.49 -25.23
N ALA A 102 0.68 -2.33 -25.63
CA ALA A 102 1.92 -2.22 -26.40
C ALA A 102 3.15 -2.81 -25.68
N VAL A 103 3.14 -2.81 -24.34
CA VAL A 103 4.23 -3.39 -23.54
C VAL A 103 3.94 -4.83 -23.15
N ILE A 104 2.71 -5.13 -22.73
CA ILE A 104 2.38 -6.43 -22.12
C ILE A 104 2.10 -7.51 -23.15
N LEU A 105 1.46 -7.18 -24.29
CA LEU A 105 1.21 -8.18 -25.34
C LEU A 105 2.49 -8.80 -25.92
N PRO A 106 3.57 -8.03 -26.22
CA PRO A 106 4.85 -8.61 -26.60
C PRO A 106 5.44 -9.55 -25.55
N VAL A 107 5.29 -9.22 -24.23
CA VAL A 107 5.74 -10.10 -23.15
C VAL A 107 4.96 -11.42 -23.18
N PHE A 108 3.64 -11.38 -23.33
CA PHE A 108 2.81 -12.58 -23.41
C PHE A 108 3.10 -13.40 -24.66
N ALA A 109 3.31 -12.74 -25.81
CA ALA A 109 3.63 -13.42 -27.06
C ALA A 109 5.01 -14.11 -27.03
N TRP A 110 5.99 -13.47 -26.36
CA TRP A 110 7.36 -13.99 -26.28
C TRP A 110 7.53 -15.05 -25.18
N ARG A 111 6.95 -14.82 -23.98
CA ARG A 111 7.19 -15.64 -22.79
C ARG A 111 6.05 -16.62 -22.49
N GLY A 112 4.87 -16.38 -23.05
CA GLY A 112 3.66 -17.13 -22.71
C GLY A 112 3.03 -16.67 -21.40
N MET A 113 1.77 -17.03 -21.19
CA MET A 113 0.98 -16.60 -20.02
C MET A 113 1.43 -17.25 -18.70
N GLY A 114 2.08 -18.41 -18.76
CA GLY A 114 2.57 -19.12 -17.57
C GLY A 114 3.94 -18.64 -17.06
N ASP A 115 4.62 -17.79 -17.82
CA ASP A 115 5.94 -17.28 -17.44
C ASP A 115 5.82 -16.24 -16.29
N ILE A 116 6.84 -16.19 -15.44
CA ILE A 116 6.85 -15.31 -14.26
C ILE A 116 6.74 -13.84 -14.63
N LEU A 117 7.35 -13.39 -15.73
CA LEU A 117 7.25 -11.99 -16.19
C LEU A 117 5.82 -11.64 -16.58
N SER A 118 5.09 -12.57 -17.19
CA SER A 118 3.67 -12.41 -17.52
C SER A 118 2.80 -12.37 -16.26
N GLN A 119 3.06 -13.24 -15.31
CA GLN A 119 2.35 -13.26 -14.02
C GLN A 119 2.57 -11.98 -13.21
N ILE A 120 3.82 -11.52 -13.10
CA ILE A 120 4.19 -10.23 -12.49
C ILE A 120 3.41 -9.09 -13.15
N SER A 121 3.41 -9.04 -14.49
CA SER A 121 2.74 -7.98 -15.24
C SER A 121 1.24 -7.92 -14.95
N ILE A 122 0.55 -9.06 -14.89
CA ILE A 122 -0.87 -9.14 -14.57
C ILE A 122 -1.13 -8.74 -13.10
N PHE A 123 -0.32 -9.28 -12.19
CA PHE A 123 -0.48 -9.05 -10.76
C PHE A 123 -0.33 -7.57 -10.41
N PHE A 124 0.76 -6.95 -10.86
CA PHE A 124 1.03 -5.54 -10.56
C PHE A 124 0.15 -4.58 -11.36
N SER A 125 -0.40 -4.98 -12.51
CA SER A 125 -1.45 -4.19 -13.18
C SER A 125 -2.74 -4.11 -12.36
N LYS A 126 -3.07 -5.15 -11.58
CA LYS A 126 -4.27 -5.18 -10.72
C LYS A 126 -4.08 -4.38 -9.42
N ALA A 127 -2.85 -4.30 -8.91
CA ALA A 127 -2.55 -3.71 -7.61
C ALA A 127 -3.10 -2.27 -7.44
N PRO A 128 -2.94 -1.32 -8.38
CA PRO A 128 -3.46 0.04 -8.22
C PRO A 128 -4.98 0.13 -8.12
N PHE A 129 -5.70 -0.77 -8.80
CA PHE A 129 -7.17 -0.83 -8.74
C PHE A 129 -7.70 -1.31 -7.40
N VAL A 130 -6.93 -2.18 -6.74
CA VAL A 130 -7.32 -2.80 -5.48
C VAL A 130 -6.95 -1.94 -4.28
N THR A 131 -5.85 -1.20 -4.39
CA THR A 131 -5.23 -0.52 -3.23
C THR A 131 -5.58 0.96 -3.11
N PHE A 132 -6.31 1.51 -4.07
CA PHE A 132 -6.74 2.92 -4.09
C PHE A 132 -5.60 3.92 -3.79
N GLY A 133 -4.37 3.60 -4.21
CA GLY A 133 -3.22 4.50 -4.15
C GLY A 133 -2.52 4.62 -2.79
N GLY A 134 -2.89 3.83 -1.79
CA GLY A 134 -2.19 3.79 -0.50
C GLY A 134 -0.94 2.91 -0.55
N ALA A 135 0.27 3.44 -0.31
CA ALA A 135 1.51 2.66 -0.34
C ALA A 135 1.49 1.46 0.62
N TYR A 136 0.98 1.64 1.84
CA TYR A 136 0.81 0.54 2.80
C TYR A 136 -0.27 -0.46 2.40
N ALA A 137 -1.29 -0.01 1.65
CA ALA A 137 -2.30 -0.89 1.09
C ALA A 137 -1.72 -1.79 -0.01
N VAL A 138 -0.87 -1.23 -0.88
CA VAL A 138 -0.10 -2.01 -1.87
C VAL A 138 0.81 -3.01 -1.18
N LEU A 139 1.51 -2.60 -0.12
CA LEU A 139 2.37 -3.48 0.66
C LEU A 139 1.60 -4.66 1.26
N ALA A 140 0.43 -4.40 1.86
CA ALA A 140 -0.44 -5.45 2.38
C ALA A 140 -0.85 -6.46 1.31
N TYR A 141 -1.27 -5.95 0.14
CA TYR A 141 -1.67 -6.76 -1.01
C TYR A 141 -0.52 -7.65 -1.51
N ILE A 142 0.70 -7.09 -1.58
CA ILE A 142 1.88 -7.82 -2.05
C ILE A 142 2.29 -8.90 -1.04
N ILE A 143 2.38 -8.58 0.26
CA ILE A 143 2.76 -9.56 1.29
C ILE A 143 1.79 -10.75 1.28
N GLU A 144 0.48 -10.46 1.24
CA GLU A 144 -0.53 -11.49 1.26
C GLU A 144 -0.45 -12.44 0.04
N HIS A 145 -0.09 -11.91 -1.13
CA HIS A 145 -0.11 -12.70 -2.36
C HIS A 145 1.27 -13.21 -2.77
N ALA A 146 2.29 -12.36 -2.79
CA ALA A 146 3.60 -12.73 -3.33
C ALA A 146 4.32 -13.78 -2.47
N VAL A 147 4.19 -13.69 -1.14
CA VAL A 147 4.74 -14.70 -0.22
C VAL A 147 3.94 -16.01 -0.35
N ASN A 148 2.61 -15.94 -0.37
CA ASN A 148 1.75 -17.12 -0.51
C ASN A 148 1.90 -17.82 -1.87
N LEU A 149 2.22 -17.09 -2.93
CA LEU A 149 2.52 -17.63 -4.26
C LEU A 149 3.94 -18.23 -4.34
N GLY A 150 4.74 -18.13 -3.28
CA GLY A 150 6.13 -18.60 -3.28
C GLY A 150 7.05 -17.78 -4.21
N TRP A 151 6.69 -16.56 -4.54
CA TRP A 151 7.50 -15.68 -5.39
C TRP A 151 8.75 -15.19 -4.68
N LEU A 152 8.64 -14.95 -3.38
CA LEU A 152 9.75 -14.61 -2.50
C LEU A 152 9.47 -15.11 -1.08
N THR A 153 10.53 -15.24 -0.31
CA THR A 153 10.48 -15.63 1.10
C THR A 153 10.07 -14.44 1.99
N GLU A 154 9.60 -14.72 3.21
CA GLU A 154 9.35 -13.69 4.21
C GLU A 154 10.60 -12.84 4.50
N LYS A 155 11.80 -13.46 4.52
CA LYS A 155 13.07 -12.77 4.72
C LYS A 155 13.37 -11.78 3.58
N GLU A 156 13.18 -12.19 2.33
CA GLU A 156 13.35 -11.31 1.17
C GLU A 156 12.34 -10.17 1.20
N MET A 157 11.09 -10.43 1.61
CA MET A 157 10.09 -9.37 1.78
C MET A 157 10.48 -8.35 2.85
N LEU A 158 11.03 -8.81 3.99
CA LEU A 158 11.57 -7.94 5.05
C LEU A 158 12.73 -7.08 4.56
N LEU A 159 13.65 -7.66 3.77
CA LEU A 159 14.77 -6.93 3.16
C LEU A 159 14.25 -5.88 2.18
N GLY A 160 13.29 -6.23 1.32
CA GLY A 160 12.67 -5.30 0.37
C GLY A 160 12.02 -4.10 1.04
N LEU A 161 11.33 -4.33 2.15
CA LEU A 161 10.75 -3.23 2.93
C LEU A 161 11.85 -2.36 3.56
N GLY A 162 12.87 -2.97 4.13
CA GLY A 162 14.02 -2.24 4.68
C GLY A 162 14.68 -1.34 3.62
N LEU A 163 14.90 -1.86 2.42
CA LEU A 163 15.47 -1.10 1.30
C LEU A 163 14.53 0.03 0.85
N ALA A 164 13.22 -0.22 0.76
CA ALA A 164 12.25 0.80 0.37
C ALA A 164 12.18 1.96 1.36
N GLU A 165 12.28 1.69 2.66
CA GLU A 165 12.28 2.72 3.71
C GLU A 165 13.61 3.50 3.77
N THR A 166 14.72 2.91 3.31
CA THR A 166 16.02 3.60 3.21
C THR A 166 16.19 4.40 1.94
N THR A 167 15.42 4.08 0.89
CA THR A 167 15.51 4.78 -0.38
C THR A 167 14.73 6.09 -0.32
N PRO A 168 15.32 7.24 -0.67
CA PRO A 168 14.57 8.49 -0.76
C PRO A 168 13.54 8.38 -1.87
N GLY A 169 12.25 8.32 -1.52
CA GLY A 169 11.16 8.18 -2.47
C GLY A 169 9.89 7.57 -1.86
N PRO A 170 8.91 7.25 -2.69
CA PRO A 170 7.68 6.64 -2.21
C PRO A 170 7.92 5.17 -1.82
N LEU A 171 7.33 4.75 -0.71
CA LEU A 171 7.37 3.36 -0.19
C LEU A 171 6.96 2.31 -1.24
N ILE A 172 6.16 2.71 -2.23
CA ILE A 172 5.74 1.85 -3.34
C ILE A 172 6.91 1.28 -4.14
N MET A 173 8.13 1.83 -4.01
CA MET A 173 9.34 1.26 -4.62
C MET A 173 9.65 -0.17 -4.17
N VAL A 174 9.07 -0.62 -3.06
CA VAL A 174 9.10 -2.04 -2.66
C VAL A 174 8.55 -2.96 -3.76
N THR A 175 7.59 -2.49 -4.57
CA THR A 175 7.03 -3.27 -5.69
C THR A 175 8.09 -3.63 -6.71
N GLN A 176 8.99 -2.68 -7.03
CA GLN A 176 10.10 -2.92 -7.96
C GLN A 176 11.06 -3.99 -7.41
N PHE A 177 11.40 -3.93 -6.12
CA PHE A 177 12.21 -4.95 -5.47
C PHE A 177 11.55 -6.33 -5.57
N VAL A 178 10.26 -6.42 -5.25
CA VAL A 178 9.49 -7.67 -5.33
C VAL A 178 9.52 -8.22 -6.75
N GLY A 179 9.24 -7.40 -7.77
CA GLY A 179 9.29 -7.84 -9.16
C GLY A 179 10.68 -8.28 -9.61
N PHE A 180 11.73 -7.57 -9.16
CA PHE A 180 13.11 -7.95 -9.44
C PHE A 180 13.45 -9.31 -8.83
N ILE A 181 13.25 -9.49 -7.53
CA ILE A 181 13.61 -10.73 -6.82
C ILE A 181 12.77 -11.91 -7.31
N THR A 182 11.48 -11.71 -7.55
CA THR A 182 10.61 -12.76 -8.10
C THR A 182 11.13 -13.28 -9.44
N ALA A 183 11.49 -12.39 -10.35
CA ALA A 183 12.01 -12.79 -11.66
C ALA A 183 13.46 -13.31 -11.57
N TRP A 184 14.27 -12.80 -10.62
CA TRP A 184 15.61 -13.32 -10.34
C TRP A 184 15.57 -14.78 -9.86
N ASN A 185 14.64 -15.09 -8.95
CA ASN A 185 14.48 -16.44 -8.39
C ASN A 185 13.89 -17.43 -9.40
N GLN A 186 13.15 -16.93 -10.40
CA GLN A 186 12.48 -17.75 -11.42
C GLN A 186 12.79 -17.24 -12.84
N PRO A 187 14.07 -17.27 -13.29
CA PRO A 187 14.49 -16.62 -14.53
C PRO A 187 14.01 -17.32 -15.81
N GLY A 188 13.56 -18.58 -15.72
CA GLY A 188 13.24 -19.38 -16.90
C GLY A 188 14.46 -19.56 -17.81
N ASN A 189 14.34 -19.15 -19.07
CA ASN A 189 15.42 -19.24 -20.05
C ASN A 189 16.35 -18.00 -20.09
N LEU A 190 16.15 -17.03 -19.18
CA LEU A 190 16.98 -15.83 -19.07
C LEU A 190 18.07 -16.03 -18.01
N THR A 191 19.10 -15.16 -18.04
CA THR A 191 20.00 -15.07 -16.88
C THR A 191 19.25 -14.43 -15.71
N PRO A 192 19.56 -14.80 -14.45
CA PRO A 192 18.89 -14.20 -13.28
C PRO A 192 18.91 -12.67 -13.28
N LEU A 193 20.04 -12.06 -13.70
CA LEU A 193 20.17 -10.61 -13.77
C LEU A 193 19.24 -10.00 -14.81
N THR A 194 19.17 -10.55 -16.03
CA THR A 194 18.28 -10.05 -17.08
C THR A 194 16.81 -10.23 -16.73
N ALA A 195 16.46 -11.37 -16.14
CA ALA A 195 15.12 -11.63 -15.65
C ALA A 195 14.74 -10.64 -14.53
N GLY A 196 15.63 -10.44 -13.55
CA GLY A 196 15.40 -9.49 -12.46
C GLY A 196 15.21 -8.06 -12.94
N ILE A 197 16.06 -7.58 -13.85
CA ILE A 197 15.91 -6.24 -14.45
C ILE A 197 14.58 -6.12 -15.19
N ALA A 198 14.23 -7.11 -16.02
CA ALA A 198 12.96 -7.10 -16.74
C ALA A 198 11.76 -7.13 -15.78
N GLY A 199 11.80 -7.97 -14.73
CA GLY A 199 10.76 -8.06 -13.71
C GLY A 199 10.59 -6.74 -12.95
N GLY A 200 11.67 -6.09 -12.55
CA GLY A 200 11.63 -4.79 -11.89
C GLY A 200 11.05 -3.68 -12.77
N LEU A 201 11.46 -3.62 -14.04
CA LEU A 201 10.94 -2.64 -15.01
C LEU A 201 9.46 -2.87 -15.31
N LEU A 202 9.06 -4.12 -15.58
CA LEU A 202 7.66 -4.48 -15.80
C LEU A 202 6.79 -4.15 -14.60
N THR A 203 7.24 -4.48 -13.40
CA THR A 203 6.52 -4.15 -12.16
C THR A 203 6.33 -2.65 -12.00
N THR A 204 7.37 -1.87 -12.20
CA THR A 204 7.30 -0.42 -12.12
C THR A 204 6.31 0.12 -13.15
N PHE A 205 6.44 -0.30 -14.41
CA PHE A 205 5.55 0.13 -15.48
C PHE A 205 4.08 -0.22 -15.18
N THR A 206 3.80 -1.48 -14.84
CA THR A 206 2.43 -1.97 -14.63
C THR A 206 1.77 -1.42 -13.37
N THR A 207 2.55 -1.06 -12.34
CA THR A 207 2.04 -0.43 -11.12
C THR A 207 1.73 1.05 -11.34
N PHE A 208 2.61 1.79 -12.01
CA PHE A 208 2.45 3.23 -12.13
C PHE A 208 1.53 3.64 -13.29
N LEU A 209 1.48 2.87 -14.38
CA LEU A 209 0.66 3.22 -15.53
C LEU A 209 -0.83 3.40 -15.19
N PRO A 210 -1.51 2.48 -14.48
CA PRO A 210 -2.89 2.70 -14.06
C PRO A 210 -3.03 3.86 -13.07
N SER A 211 -2.03 4.11 -12.22
CA SER A 211 -2.04 5.24 -11.29
C SER A 211 -2.06 6.58 -12.04
N PHE A 212 -1.23 6.72 -13.08
CA PHE A 212 -1.28 7.89 -13.97
C PHE A 212 -2.61 7.98 -14.72
N MET A 213 -3.14 6.85 -15.19
CA MET A 213 -4.46 6.82 -15.82
C MET A 213 -5.53 7.40 -14.89
N PHE A 214 -5.55 7.01 -13.61
CA PHE A 214 -6.50 7.56 -12.63
C PHE A 214 -6.32 9.06 -12.42
N ILE A 215 -5.08 9.55 -12.40
CA ILE A 215 -4.80 10.99 -12.24
C ILE A 215 -5.32 11.76 -13.46
N PHE A 216 -4.94 11.36 -14.67
CA PHE A 216 -5.33 12.09 -15.89
C PHE A 216 -6.83 11.96 -16.19
N ALA A 217 -7.42 10.81 -15.91
CA ALA A 217 -8.85 10.59 -16.08
C ALA A 217 -9.68 11.27 -14.98
N GLY A 218 -9.21 11.24 -13.73
CA GLY A 218 -9.97 11.69 -12.56
C GLY A 218 -9.77 13.16 -12.18
N ALA A 219 -8.63 13.76 -12.51
CA ALA A 219 -8.31 15.13 -12.11
C ALA A 219 -9.41 16.14 -12.44
N PRO A 220 -10.01 16.13 -13.63
CA PRO A 220 -11.08 17.07 -13.97
C PRO A 220 -12.38 16.86 -13.17
N TYR A 221 -12.55 15.71 -12.53
CA TYR A 221 -13.74 15.37 -11.76
C TYR A 221 -13.51 15.38 -10.25
N ILE A 222 -12.30 15.78 -9.80
CA ILE A 222 -11.91 15.65 -8.38
C ILE A 222 -12.84 16.44 -7.45
N GLU A 223 -13.25 17.62 -7.86
CA GLU A 223 -14.15 18.49 -7.10
C GLU A 223 -15.54 17.84 -6.96
N ALA A 224 -16.09 17.33 -8.05
CA ALA A 224 -17.37 16.61 -8.04
C ALA A 224 -17.32 15.31 -7.23
N ILE A 225 -16.17 14.63 -7.23
CA ILE A 225 -15.91 13.42 -6.44
C ILE A 225 -15.86 13.77 -4.95
N THR A 226 -15.13 14.81 -4.57
CA THR A 226 -14.92 15.21 -3.16
C THR A 226 -16.18 15.82 -2.53
N SER A 227 -17.04 16.46 -3.32
CA SER A 227 -18.32 16.97 -2.85
C SER A 227 -19.39 15.86 -2.65
N ASN A 228 -19.19 14.68 -3.21
CA ASN A 228 -20.15 13.58 -3.07
C ASN A 228 -20.07 12.93 -1.69
N LYS A 229 -21.10 13.19 -0.85
CA LYS A 229 -21.21 12.68 0.53
C LYS A 229 -21.03 11.16 0.64
N LYS A 230 -21.61 10.39 -0.30
CA LYS A 230 -21.54 8.92 -0.28
C LYS A 230 -20.11 8.44 -0.55
N LEU A 231 -19.46 9.06 -1.55
CA LEU A 231 -18.10 8.69 -1.93
C LEU A 231 -17.10 9.08 -0.84
N ASN A 232 -17.27 10.26 -0.24
CA ASN A 232 -16.45 10.68 0.89
C ASN A 232 -16.60 9.75 2.11
N ALA A 233 -17.83 9.32 2.42
CA ALA A 233 -18.09 8.35 3.48
C ALA A 233 -17.44 6.98 3.17
N ALA A 234 -17.51 6.49 1.92
CA ALA A 234 -16.83 5.28 1.50
C ALA A 234 -15.32 5.38 1.68
N LEU A 235 -14.70 6.45 1.16
CA LEU A 235 -13.26 6.67 1.25
C LEU A 235 -12.78 6.81 2.69
N THR A 236 -13.57 7.45 3.55
CA THR A 236 -13.26 7.56 4.99
C THR A 236 -13.32 6.19 5.68
N GLY A 237 -14.33 5.37 5.38
CA GLY A 237 -14.42 3.99 5.87
C GLY A 237 -13.24 3.13 5.42
N ILE A 238 -12.89 3.20 4.14
CA ILE A 238 -11.71 2.53 3.57
C ILE A 238 -10.43 2.99 4.27
N SER A 239 -10.26 4.30 4.47
CA SER A 239 -9.08 4.86 5.16
C SER A 239 -8.97 4.35 6.60
N GLY A 240 -10.09 4.21 7.30
CA GLY A 240 -10.13 3.60 8.63
C GLY A 240 -9.74 2.11 8.61
N ALA A 241 -10.25 1.35 7.63
CA ALA A 241 -9.92 -0.07 7.50
C ALA A 241 -8.44 -0.31 7.15
N VAL A 242 -7.84 0.54 6.32
CA VAL A 242 -6.41 0.47 5.97
C VAL A 242 -5.53 0.55 7.21
N VAL A 243 -5.90 1.31 8.25
CA VAL A 243 -5.15 1.35 9.52
C VAL A 243 -5.07 -0.03 10.17
N GLY A 244 -6.17 -0.78 10.19
CA GLY A 244 -6.18 -2.15 10.74
C GLY A 244 -5.36 -3.14 9.90
N VAL A 245 -5.35 -2.95 8.60
CA VAL A 245 -4.51 -3.77 7.69
C VAL A 245 -3.02 -3.45 7.90
N VAL A 246 -2.65 -2.19 8.09
CA VAL A 246 -1.26 -1.80 8.44
C VAL A 246 -0.86 -2.38 9.80
N LEU A 247 -1.79 -2.44 10.75
CA LEU A 247 -1.57 -3.13 12.03
C LEU A 247 -1.27 -4.63 11.82
N LYS A 248 -2.04 -5.33 10.95
CA LYS A 248 -1.76 -6.73 10.57
C LYS A 248 -0.33 -6.90 10.03
N ILE A 249 0.10 -6.00 9.16
CA ILE A 249 1.47 -6.00 8.62
C ILE A 249 2.49 -5.79 9.76
N GLY A 250 2.23 -4.85 10.65
CA GLY A 250 3.09 -4.60 11.81
C GLY A 250 3.24 -5.84 12.70
N VAL A 251 2.14 -6.55 12.96
CA VAL A 251 2.14 -7.81 13.71
C VAL A 251 2.92 -8.89 12.96
N PHE A 252 2.70 -9.03 11.65
CA PHE A 252 3.45 -9.97 10.82
C PHE A 252 4.97 -9.74 10.93
N PHE A 253 5.43 -8.51 10.78
CA PHE A 253 6.86 -8.19 10.91
C PHE A 253 7.38 -8.37 12.34
N ALA A 254 6.60 -7.99 13.34
CA ALA A 254 7.00 -8.16 14.73
C ALA A 254 7.20 -9.64 15.07
N VAL A 255 6.27 -10.50 14.65
CA VAL A 255 6.39 -11.96 14.90
C VAL A 255 7.62 -12.52 14.20
N ASN A 256 7.83 -12.22 12.91
CA ASN A 256 8.95 -12.77 12.16
C ASN A 256 10.34 -12.24 12.59
N ILE A 257 10.39 -11.02 13.15
CA ILE A 257 11.65 -10.41 13.61
C ILE A 257 11.95 -10.78 15.06
N PHE A 258 10.94 -10.79 15.94
CA PHE A 258 11.16 -11.03 17.38
C PHE A 258 11.18 -12.52 17.74
N PHE A 259 10.53 -13.36 16.92
CA PHE A 259 10.45 -14.80 17.10
C PHE A 259 10.89 -15.54 15.82
N PRO A 260 12.16 -15.37 15.38
CA PRO A 260 12.69 -16.17 14.29
C PRO A 260 12.73 -17.66 14.67
N ALA A 261 12.92 -18.54 13.69
CA ALA A 261 12.99 -19.99 13.93
C ALA A 261 14.07 -20.42 14.95
N THR A 262 15.02 -19.54 15.23
CA THR A 262 16.11 -19.72 16.24
C THR A 262 15.68 -19.40 17.67
N GLY A 263 14.47 -18.87 17.88
CA GLY A 263 13.93 -18.51 19.21
C GLY A 263 13.70 -17.00 19.37
N PHE A 264 13.56 -16.54 20.60
CA PHE A 264 13.29 -15.13 20.91
C PHE A 264 14.54 -14.26 20.72
N ASP A 265 14.45 -13.22 19.90
CA ASP A 265 15.53 -12.25 19.65
C ASP A 265 15.36 -10.98 20.52
N ALA A 266 15.97 -10.99 21.70
CA ALA A 266 15.94 -9.85 22.61
C ALA A 266 16.66 -8.63 22.05
N PHE A 267 17.74 -8.80 21.26
CA PHE A 267 18.45 -7.70 20.62
C PHE A 267 17.56 -6.96 19.63
N ALA A 268 16.84 -7.70 18.79
CA ALA A 268 15.88 -7.12 17.84
C ALA A 268 14.77 -6.32 18.55
N VAL A 269 14.24 -6.81 19.68
CA VAL A 269 13.24 -6.10 20.48
C VAL A 269 13.81 -4.80 21.04
N VAL A 270 15.01 -4.82 21.64
CA VAL A 270 15.64 -3.62 22.21
C VAL A 270 15.90 -2.57 21.12
N ILE A 271 16.46 -2.99 19.98
CA ILE A 271 16.72 -2.07 18.84
C ILE A 271 15.38 -1.51 18.31
N ALA A 272 14.32 -2.30 18.21
CA ALA A 272 13.03 -1.82 17.75
C ALA A 272 12.44 -0.76 18.71
N LEU A 273 12.52 -0.98 20.02
CA LEU A 273 12.04 -0.02 21.03
C LEU A 273 12.84 1.27 21.01
N LEU A 274 14.18 1.18 20.99
CA LEU A 274 15.06 2.36 20.91
C LEU A 274 14.80 3.14 19.61
N SER A 275 14.64 2.44 18.48
CA SER A 275 14.31 3.01 17.19
C SER A 275 12.95 3.73 17.20
N LEU A 276 11.94 3.13 17.83
CA LEU A 276 10.62 3.76 17.96
C LEU A 276 10.69 5.05 18.79
N VAL A 277 11.39 5.03 19.92
CA VAL A 277 11.61 6.22 20.75
C VAL A 277 12.37 7.30 19.96
N ALA A 278 13.39 6.91 19.21
CA ALA A 278 14.19 7.81 18.37
C ALA A 278 13.32 8.49 17.29
N LEU A 279 12.43 7.75 16.63
CA LEU A 279 11.51 8.29 15.61
C LEU A 279 10.44 9.19 16.23
N VAL A 280 9.75 8.71 17.27
CA VAL A 280 8.56 9.40 17.80
C VAL A 280 8.95 10.59 18.70
N ARG A 281 9.96 10.42 19.57
CA ARG A 281 10.34 11.46 20.57
C ARG A 281 11.38 12.43 20.04
N PHE A 282 12.41 11.89 19.35
CA PHE A 282 13.54 12.71 18.88
C PHE A 282 13.43 13.10 17.41
N LYS A 283 12.45 12.55 16.67
CA LYS A 283 12.18 12.85 15.24
C LYS A 283 13.44 12.67 14.37
N ILE A 284 14.26 11.67 14.70
CA ILE A 284 15.45 11.32 13.92
C ILE A 284 14.99 10.88 12.52
N SER A 285 15.75 11.23 11.48
CA SER A 285 15.42 10.82 10.12
C SER A 285 15.50 9.30 9.95
N MET A 286 14.62 8.72 9.14
CA MET A 286 14.59 7.27 8.88
C MET A 286 15.94 6.77 8.38
N HIS A 287 16.62 7.54 7.50
CA HIS A 287 17.93 7.17 6.95
C HIS A 287 19.02 7.05 8.04
N ALA A 288 19.07 8.01 8.95
CA ALA A 288 20.01 7.96 10.07
C ALA A 288 19.72 6.77 11.00
N LEU A 289 18.42 6.51 11.26
CA LEU A 289 17.99 5.38 12.09
C LEU A 289 18.40 4.04 11.49
N VAL A 290 18.21 3.85 10.20
CA VAL A 290 18.59 2.59 9.51
C VAL A 290 20.10 2.42 9.53
N GLY A 291 20.87 3.49 9.26
CA GLY A 291 22.35 3.45 9.36
C GLY A 291 22.81 3.07 10.77
N LEU A 292 22.27 3.71 11.81
CA LEU A 292 22.62 3.42 13.20
C LEU A 292 22.23 1.99 13.61
N SER A 293 21.03 1.55 13.23
CA SER A 293 20.58 0.18 13.51
C SER A 293 21.40 -0.87 12.78
N GLY A 294 21.83 -0.57 11.53
CA GLY A 294 22.72 -1.44 10.76
C GLY A 294 24.10 -1.55 11.41
N LEU A 295 24.69 -0.42 11.86
CA LEU A 295 25.95 -0.42 12.60
C LEU A 295 25.84 -1.20 13.91
N ALA A 296 24.75 -1.00 14.67
CA ALA A 296 24.52 -1.75 15.90
C ALA A 296 24.41 -3.27 15.64
N GLY A 297 23.74 -3.66 14.56
CA GLY A 297 23.63 -5.07 14.15
C GLY A 297 24.98 -5.68 13.74
N LEU A 298 25.81 -4.93 12.99
CA LEU A 298 27.17 -5.36 12.64
C LEU A 298 28.05 -5.54 13.89
N LEU A 299 28.00 -4.59 14.82
CA LEU A 299 28.76 -4.69 16.07
C LEU A 299 28.32 -5.90 16.92
N TRP A 300 27.02 -6.16 16.97
CA TRP A 300 26.46 -7.33 17.67
C TRP A 300 26.92 -8.67 17.08
N GLN A 301 27.10 -8.75 15.76
CA GLN A 301 27.60 -9.98 15.12
C GLN A 301 29.09 -10.20 15.25
N LEU A 302 29.86 -9.16 15.63
CA LEU A 302 31.31 -9.25 15.85
C LEU A 302 31.69 -9.63 17.29
N ILE A 303 30.73 -9.57 18.21
CA ILE A 303 30.85 -9.98 19.61
C ILE A 303 30.29 -11.39 19.80
#